data_bf2f23bcb2f4e1855d6a53e29dcf7bff
#
_entry.id   bf2f23bcb2f4e1855d6a53e29dcf7bff
#
_cell.length_a   1.000
_cell.length_b   1.000
_cell.length_c   1.000
_cell.angle_alpha   90.00
_cell.angle_beta   90.00
_cell.angle_gamma   90.00
#
_symmetry.space_group_name_H-M   'P 1'
#
loop_
_entity.id
_entity.type
_entity.pdbx_description
1 polymer ?
#
loop_
_entity_poly.entity_id
_entity_poly.type
_entity_poly.pdbx_seq_one_letter_code
_entity_poly.pdbx_strand_id
1 'polypeptide(L)' 'ADLWDIADGLLAGAVQYWLYTRQPCGDPRCEDCLAIGTAEARMAELRRLVEQFSAESQYFHAPTDSNVGRA' A
#
# COMPACT_ATOMS: atom_id res chain seq x y z
N ALA A 1 -18.42 -8.12 -15.03
CA ALA A 1 -17.70 -8.03 -13.76
C ALA A 1 -18.00 -6.69 -13.09
N ASP A 2 -18.08 -6.75 -11.79
CA ASP A 2 -18.31 -5.57 -10.96
C ASP A 2 -17.05 -4.70 -10.93
N LEU A 3 -17.24 -3.39 -10.98
CA LEU A 3 -16.10 -2.47 -10.89
C LEU A 3 -15.30 -2.66 -9.61
N TRP A 4 -15.99 -2.97 -8.53
CA TRP A 4 -15.32 -3.22 -7.24
C TRP A 4 -14.42 -4.45 -7.31
N ASP A 5 -14.90 -5.50 -7.97
CA ASP A 5 -14.10 -6.71 -8.13
C ASP A 5 -12.87 -6.45 -9.00
N ILE A 6 -13.02 -5.65 -10.04
CA ILE A 6 -11.90 -5.28 -10.90
C ILE A 6 -10.88 -4.48 -10.09
N ALA A 7 -11.34 -3.52 -9.31
CA ALA A 7 -10.45 -2.70 -8.49
C ALA A 7 -9.70 -3.55 -7.47
N ASP A 8 -10.41 -4.48 -6.83
CA ASP A 8 -9.78 -5.38 -5.85
C ASP A 8 -8.75 -6.27 -6.51
N GLY A 9 -9.04 -6.74 -7.73
CA GLY A 9 -8.09 -7.55 -8.48
C GLY A 9 -6.83 -6.79 -8.84
N LEU A 10 -6.98 -5.53 -9.26
CA LEU A 10 -5.83 -4.68 -9.56
C LEU A 10 -5.01 -4.42 -8.30
N LEU A 11 -5.68 -4.17 -7.19
CA LEU A 11 -4.98 -3.96 -5.92
C LEU A 11 -4.22 -5.21 -5.51
N ALA A 12 -4.86 -6.36 -5.61
CA ALA A 12 -4.19 -7.62 -5.26
C ALA A 12 -2.96 -7.85 -6.12
N GLY A 13 -3.06 -7.58 -7.42
CA GLY A 13 -1.93 -7.70 -8.32
C GLY A 13 -0.81 -6.73 -7.98
N ALA A 14 -1.16 -5.50 -7.66
CA ALA A 14 -0.18 -4.49 -7.29
C ALA A 14 0.54 -4.88 -6.00
N VAL A 15 -0.20 -5.39 -5.01
CA VAL A 15 0.40 -5.83 -3.75
C VAL A 15 1.37 -6.99 -3.99
N GLN A 16 0.97 -7.95 -4.83
CA GLN A 16 1.85 -9.07 -5.15
C GLN A 16 3.12 -8.61 -5.83
N TYR A 17 3.01 -7.73 -6.80
CA TYR A 17 4.17 -7.22 -7.50
C TYR A 17 5.08 -6.44 -6.57
N TRP A 18 4.48 -5.60 -5.73
CA TRP A 18 5.24 -4.81 -4.76
C TRP A 18 6.04 -5.72 -3.84
N LEU A 19 5.39 -6.74 -3.28
CA LEU A 19 6.05 -7.69 -2.40
C LEU A 19 7.13 -8.48 -3.12
N TYR A 20 6.87 -8.82 -4.39
CA TYR A 20 7.87 -9.51 -5.20
C TYR A 20 9.15 -8.67 -5.34
N THR A 21 9.00 -7.37 -5.55
CA THR A 21 10.16 -6.49 -5.71
C THR A 21 10.87 -6.17 -4.40
N ARG A 22 10.24 -6.43 -3.25
CA ARG A 22 10.78 -6.12 -1.93
C ARG A 22 11.30 -7.37 -1.21
N GLN A 23 11.91 -8.28 -1.95
CA GLN A 23 12.52 -9.43 -1.33
C GLN A 23 13.95 -9.08 -0.90
N PRO A 24 14.33 -9.39 0.36
CA PRO A 24 15.68 -9.07 0.82
C PRO A 24 16.72 -9.87 0.06
N CYS A 25 17.90 -9.29 -0.10
CA CYS A 25 18.98 -9.92 -0.87
C CYS A 25 19.72 -11.00 -0.07
N GLY A 26 19.45 -11.09 1.22
CA GLY A 26 20.11 -12.08 2.05
C GLY A 26 21.41 -11.61 2.68
N ASP A 27 21.89 -10.43 2.31
CA ASP A 27 23.11 -9.86 2.90
C ASP A 27 22.71 -9.07 4.14
N PRO A 28 23.16 -9.49 5.35
CA PRO A 28 22.77 -8.78 6.57
C PRO A 28 23.33 -7.36 6.67
N ARG A 29 24.29 -7.01 5.82
CA ARG A 29 24.87 -5.65 5.81
C ARG A 29 24.22 -4.74 4.79
N CYS A 30 23.23 -5.22 4.04
CA CYS A 30 22.56 -4.41 3.02
C CYS A 30 21.61 -3.45 3.70
N GLU A 31 21.92 -2.16 3.67
CA GLU A 31 21.09 -1.15 4.30
C GLU A 31 19.75 -1.00 3.59
N ASP A 32 19.71 -1.21 2.29
CA ASP A 32 18.47 -1.09 1.53
C ASP A 32 17.46 -2.14 1.94
N CYS A 33 17.93 -3.28 2.43
CA CYS A 33 17.05 -4.39 2.82
C CYS A 33 16.61 -4.31 4.27
N LEU A 34 17.18 -3.41 5.08
CA LEU A 34 16.84 -3.34 6.49
C LEU A 34 15.36 -3.03 6.71
N ALA A 35 14.81 -2.12 5.92
CA ALA A 35 13.42 -1.70 6.07
C ALA A 35 12.43 -2.74 5.59
N ILE A 36 12.89 -3.77 4.88
CA ILE A 36 12.01 -4.79 4.30
C ILE A 36 12.49 -6.19 4.64
N GLY A 37 13.36 -6.32 5.65
CA GLY A 37 14.01 -7.58 5.96
C GLY A 37 13.12 -8.63 6.59
N THR A 38 11.97 -8.24 7.14
CA THR A 38 11.01 -9.16 7.74
C THR A 38 9.64 -8.93 7.12
N ALA A 39 8.76 -9.93 7.27
CA ALA A 39 7.39 -9.79 6.81
C ALA A 39 6.69 -8.61 7.48
N GLU A 40 6.95 -8.43 8.77
CA GLU A 40 6.36 -7.31 9.51
C GLU A 40 6.86 -5.97 8.99
N ALA A 41 8.14 -5.87 8.70
CA ALA A 41 8.71 -4.63 8.18
C ALA A 41 8.16 -4.33 6.78
N ARG A 42 8.03 -5.36 5.95
CA ARG A 42 7.45 -5.18 4.61
C ARG A 42 6.00 -4.71 4.69
N MET A 43 5.23 -5.28 5.62
CA MET A 43 3.84 -4.86 5.78
C MET A 43 3.74 -3.42 6.29
N ALA A 44 4.60 -3.03 7.22
CA ALA A 44 4.61 -1.66 7.74
C ALA A 44 4.88 -0.65 6.63
N GLU A 45 5.84 -0.96 5.77
CA GLU A 45 6.18 -0.07 4.66
C GLU A 45 5.04 -0.02 3.63
N LEU A 46 4.43 -1.16 3.34
CA LEU A 46 3.29 -1.20 2.42
C LEU A 46 2.13 -0.37 2.94
N ARG A 47 1.83 -0.49 4.23
CA ARG A 47 0.77 0.32 4.84
C ARG A 47 1.06 1.81 4.74
N ARG A 48 2.30 2.20 4.99
CA ARG A 48 2.69 3.60 4.90
C ARG A 48 2.46 4.14 3.51
N LEU A 49 2.86 3.36 2.50
CA LEU A 49 2.69 3.79 1.10
C LEU A 49 1.22 3.85 0.70
N VAL A 50 0.43 2.86 1.12
CA VAL A 50 -1.00 2.87 0.81
C VAL A 50 -1.67 4.08 1.44
N GLU A 51 -1.34 4.38 2.69
CA GLU A 51 -1.89 5.55 3.36
C GLU A 51 -1.49 6.84 2.67
N GLN A 52 -0.22 6.94 2.29
CA GLN A 52 0.28 8.12 1.60
C GLN A 52 -0.41 8.31 0.25
N PHE A 53 -0.46 7.25 -0.56
CA PHE A 53 -1.07 7.35 -1.89
C PHE A 53 -2.56 7.62 -1.79
N SER A 54 -3.22 7.06 -0.79
CA SER A 54 -4.64 7.32 -0.57
C SER A 54 -4.88 8.79 -0.23
N ALA A 55 -4.07 9.33 0.69
CA ALA A 55 -4.22 10.72 1.11
C ALA A 55 -3.98 11.69 -0.04
N GLU A 56 -3.12 11.30 -1.00
CA GLU A 56 -2.80 12.15 -2.15
C GLU A 56 -3.80 12.01 -3.30
N SER A 57 -4.70 11.05 -3.21
CA SER A 57 -5.65 10.78 -4.29
C SER A 57 -6.83 11.75 -4.24
N GLN A 58 -7.22 12.26 -5.41
CA GLN A 58 -8.40 13.11 -5.51
C GLN A 58 -9.69 12.34 -5.20
N TYR A 59 -9.62 11.02 -5.18
CA TYR A 59 -10.79 10.18 -4.92
C TYR A 59 -10.89 9.70 -3.48
N PHE A 60 -9.93 10.09 -2.63
CA PHE A 60 -9.92 9.62 -1.24
C PHE A 60 -11.14 10.07 -0.48
N HIS A 61 -11.49 11.34 -0.63
CA HIS A 61 -12.67 11.90 0.03
C HIS A 61 -13.85 11.94 -0.94
N ALA A 62 -14.99 11.45 -0.47
CA ALA A 62 -16.24 11.57 -1.21
C ALA A 62 -16.95 12.86 -0.77
N PRO A 63 -17.86 13.39 -1.61
CA PRO A 63 -18.59 14.61 -1.22
C PRO A 63 -19.31 14.49 0.12
N THR A 64 -19.81 13.30 0.45
CA THR A 64 -20.49 13.07 1.71
C THR A 64 -19.56 13.09 2.92
N ASP A 65 -18.29 12.78 2.71
CA ASP A 65 -17.30 12.72 3.80
C ASP A 65 -17.09 14.11 4.41
N SER A 66 -17.08 15.13 3.59
CA SER A 66 -16.84 16.48 4.08
C SER A 66 -17.98 16.97 4.98
N ASN A 67 -19.20 16.50 4.77
CA ASN A 67 -20.32 16.83 5.65
C ASN A 67 -20.15 16.14 7.01
N VAL A 68 -19.70 14.91 6.99
CA VAL A 68 -19.47 14.15 8.22
C VAL A 68 -18.35 14.79 9.00
N GLY A 69 -17.28 15.16 8.31
CA GLY A 69 -16.13 15.74 8.97
C GLY A 69 -16.37 17.07 9.65
N ARG A 70 -17.48 17.71 9.36
CA ARG A 70 -17.79 19.01 9.92
C ARG A 70 -18.70 18.98 11.14
N ALA A 71 -19.19 17.83 11.42
CA ALA A 71 -20.17 17.66 12.48
C ALA A 71 -19.66 18.11 13.84
#